data_51f54341e62b9432a225c5028c80b396
#
_entry.id   51f54341e62b9432a225c5028c80b396
#
_cell.length_a   1.000
_cell.length_b   1.000
_cell.length_c   1.000
_cell.angle_alpha   90.00
_cell.angle_beta   90.00
_cell.angle_gamma   90.00
#
_symmetry.space_group_name_H-M   'P 1'
#
loop_
_entity.id
_entity.type
_entity.pdbx_description
1 polymer ?
#
loop_
_entity_poly.entity_id
_entity_poly.type
_entity_poly.pdbx_seq_one_letter_code
_entity_poly.pdbx_strand_id
1 'polypeptide(L)'
;MTKRHVSLPPEAEEGVDAFITEVDQRLSSDEDVCGVVQDVLVDLFGDREAYERWQSGKPVSAATRVRLQGYDPCNATIESEYYAEKDETAFKKSKYLQWLWRQFDATPMADNVEFALRFRQMLAEHLFERVGDNCRFFKGISFTYGHNITVGDNTVIHDDVHLDDRGKLTIGDRVSLSDSAHLYSHDHDIVDQTAVENYHTIVDDDARVTYDAMVTAGSRVGKNSVVGAKAIVRGDVPDHHIAVGSPAKSVKVKPGWEDVAEPLEAGGENRKEERRIEYELPADLEVFDEFGRDFTPPSPSTSSSRTNSQ
;
A
#
# COMPACT_ATOMS: atom_id res chain seq x y z
N MET A 1 -23.95 -4.53 0.70
CA MET A 1 -23.87 -5.76 -0.12
C MET A 1 -24.40 -6.91 0.71
N THR A 2 -25.32 -7.72 0.18
CA THR A 2 -25.82 -8.90 0.89
C THR A 2 -24.83 -10.04 0.67
N LYS A 3 -24.31 -10.64 1.76
CA LYS A 3 -23.36 -11.76 1.67
C LYS A 3 -24.09 -13.08 1.91
N ARG A 4 -23.73 -14.08 1.14
CA ARG A 4 -24.03 -15.47 1.46
C ARG A 4 -22.96 -16.00 2.40
N HIS A 5 -23.35 -16.70 3.44
CA HIS A 5 -22.39 -17.43 4.26
C HIS A 5 -21.76 -18.58 3.45
N VAL A 6 -20.45 -18.61 3.41
CA VAL A 6 -19.64 -19.69 2.81
C VAL A 6 -18.73 -20.20 3.91
N SER A 7 -18.62 -21.52 4.02
CA SER A 7 -17.74 -22.18 4.98
C SER A 7 -16.98 -23.31 4.28
N LEU A 8 -15.78 -23.56 4.74
CA LEU A 8 -15.01 -24.74 4.33
C LEU A 8 -15.59 -26.02 4.97
N PRO A 9 -15.35 -27.21 4.39
CA PRO A 9 -15.55 -28.46 5.12
C PRO A 9 -14.74 -28.46 6.42
N PRO A 10 -15.24 -29.10 7.52
CA PRO A 10 -14.59 -29.04 8.84
C PRO A 10 -13.11 -29.41 8.85
N GLU A 11 -12.71 -30.45 8.11
CA GLU A 11 -11.30 -30.86 8.02
C GLU A 11 -10.42 -29.81 7.33
N ALA A 12 -10.94 -29.14 6.29
CA ALA A 12 -10.23 -28.07 5.60
C ALA A 12 -10.15 -26.81 6.48
N GLU A 13 -11.20 -26.50 7.23
CA GLU A 13 -11.23 -25.41 8.20
C GLU A 13 -10.17 -25.60 9.28
N GLU A 14 -10.10 -26.80 9.88
CA GLU A 14 -9.10 -27.16 10.89
C GLU A 14 -7.66 -27.01 10.35
N GLY A 15 -7.41 -27.42 9.10
CA GLY A 15 -6.10 -27.29 8.47
C GLY A 15 -5.71 -25.82 8.24
N VAL A 16 -6.65 -24.99 7.79
CA VAL A 16 -6.44 -23.53 7.61
C VAL A 16 -6.16 -22.86 8.94
N ASP A 17 -6.96 -23.16 9.99
CA ASP A 17 -6.79 -22.60 11.32
C ASP A 17 -5.42 -22.96 11.91
N ALA A 18 -5.04 -24.24 11.82
CA ALA A 18 -3.75 -24.71 12.32
C ALA A 18 -2.59 -24.00 11.63
N PHE A 19 -2.61 -23.88 10.31
CA PHE A 19 -1.53 -23.26 9.54
C PHE A 19 -1.41 -21.76 9.88
N ILE A 20 -2.52 -21.01 9.87
CA ILE A 20 -2.50 -19.57 10.18
C ILE A 20 -2.01 -19.34 11.61
N THR A 21 -2.51 -20.13 12.58
CA THR A 21 -2.11 -20.03 13.99
C THR A 21 -0.61 -20.31 14.17
N GLU A 22 -0.07 -21.31 13.49
CA GLU A 22 1.35 -21.64 13.55
C GLU A 22 2.21 -20.47 13.03
N VAL A 23 1.88 -19.94 11.85
CA VAL A 23 2.61 -18.81 11.25
C VAL A 23 2.52 -17.58 12.14
N ASP A 24 1.34 -17.24 12.64
CA ASP A 24 1.11 -16.09 13.54
C ASP A 24 1.94 -16.20 14.83
N GLN A 25 1.95 -17.37 15.46
CA GLN A 25 2.75 -17.62 16.67
C GLN A 25 4.25 -17.47 16.42
N ARG A 26 4.74 -17.97 15.29
CA ARG A 26 6.14 -17.85 14.92
C ARG A 26 6.53 -16.39 14.61
N LEU A 27 5.70 -15.63 13.90
CA LEU A 27 5.93 -14.21 13.64
C LEU A 27 5.83 -13.33 14.89
N SER A 28 5.08 -13.78 15.90
CA SER A 28 4.93 -13.12 17.22
C SER A 28 6.03 -13.49 18.22
N SER A 29 6.83 -14.52 17.94
CA SER A 29 7.91 -14.99 18.80
C SER A 29 9.23 -14.24 18.56
N ASP A 30 10.29 -14.64 19.28
CA ASP A 30 11.66 -14.15 19.06
C ASP A 30 12.39 -14.86 17.90
N GLU A 31 11.67 -15.67 17.09
CA GLU A 31 12.28 -16.31 15.91
C GLU A 31 12.71 -15.25 14.88
N ASP A 32 13.78 -15.58 14.14
CA ASP A 32 14.21 -14.74 13.02
C ASP A 32 13.15 -14.70 11.92
N VAL A 33 12.55 -13.53 11.70
CA VAL A 33 11.48 -13.33 10.72
C VAL A 33 11.90 -13.77 9.31
N CYS A 34 13.18 -13.56 8.93
CA CYS A 34 13.69 -14.01 7.64
C CYS A 34 13.58 -15.54 7.51
N GLY A 35 13.98 -16.27 8.55
CA GLY A 35 13.87 -17.74 8.59
C GLY A 35 12.43 -18.23 8.59
N VAL A 36 11.54 -17.57 9.33
CA VAL A 36 10.09 -17.89 9.34
C VAL A 36 9.51 -17.73 7.94
N VAL A 37 9.77 -16.61 7.26
CA VAL A 37 9.28 -16.35 5.91
C VAL A 37 9.79 -17.39 4.91
N GLN A 38 11.08 -17.71 4.95
CA GLN A 38 11.68 -18.74 4.10
C GLN A 38 10.98 -20.09 4.29
N ASP A 39 10.77 -20.49 5.53
CA ASP A 39 10.18 -21.78 5.90
C ASP A 39 8.72 -21.88 5.43
N VAL A 40 7.93 -20.84 5.67
CA VAL A 40 6.53 -20.74 5.20
C VAL A 40 6.45 -20.83 3.68
N LEU A 41 7.34 -20.15 2.95
CA LEU A 41 7.34 -20.21 1.49
C LEU A 41 7.74 -21.59 0.97
N VAL A 42 8.71 -22.26 1.61
CA VAL A 42 9.07 -23.65 1.26
C VAL A 42 7.86 -24.56 1.36
N ASP A 43 7.02 -24.40 2.38
CA ASP A 43 5.82 -25.21 2.55
C ASP A 43 4.70 -24.84 1.58
N LEU A 44 4.43 -23.54 1.39
CA LEU A 44 3.42 -23.05 0.46
C LEU A 44 3.67 -23.45 -1.00
N PHE A 45 4.94 -23.54 -1.39
CA PHE A 45 5.34 -23.99 -2.72
C PHE A 45 5.54 -25.53 -2.82
N GLY A 46 5.44 -26.25 -1.70
CA GLY A 46 5.59 -27.72 -1.66
C GLY A 46 7.02 -28.19 -1.89
N ASP A 47 8.02 -27.39 -1.56
CA ASP A 47 9.43 -27.67 -1.83
C ASP A 47 10.20 -28.22 -0.63
N ARG A 48 9.53 -28.67 0.43
CA ARG A 48 10.15 -29.15 1.68
C ARG A 48 11.20 -30.23 1.45
N GLU A 49 10.90 -31.25 0.67
CA GLU A 49 11.84 -32.33 0.37
C GLU A 49 13.11 -31.82 -0.36
N ALA A 50 12.91 -30.94 -1.36
CA ALA A 50 14.03 -30.35 -2.11
C ALA A 50 14.89 -29.44 -1.23
N TYR A 51 14.26 -28.69 -0.33
CA TYR A 51 14.91 -27.81 0.62
C TYR A 51 15.75 -28.59 1.63
N GLU A 52 15.21 -29.62 2.28
CA GLU A 52 15.93 -30.48 3.21
C GLU A 52 17.10 -31.21 2.54
N ARG A 53 16.89 -31.68 1.30
CA ARG A 53 17.96 -32.26 0.50
C ARG A 53 19.11 -31.30 0.29
N TRP A 54 18.80 -30.04 -0.07
CA TRP A 54 19.79 -29.00 -0.28
C TRP A 54 20.53 -28.62 1.03
N GLN A 55 19.78 -28.42 2.12
CA GLN A 55 20.35 -28.10 3.43
C GLN A 55 21.26 -29.20 3.98
N SER A 56 20.98 -30.47 3.65
CA SER A 56 21.86 -31.60 4.00
C SER A 56 23.12 -31.73 3.13
N GLY A 57 23.39 -30.75 2.24
CA GLY A 57 24.56 -30.77 1.35
C GLY A 57 24.44 -31.72 0.16
N LYS A 58 23.28 -32.33 -0.07
CA LYS A 58 23.05 -33.18 -1.24
C LYS A 58 22.88 -32.35 -2.50
N PRO A 59 23.33 -32.84 -3.68
CA PRO A 59 23.25 -32.08 -4.91
C PRO A 59 21.81 -31.86 -5.35
N VAL A 60 21.52 -30.62 -5.74
CA VAL A 60 20.28 -30.20 -6.41
C VAL A 60 20.64 -29.50 -7.73
N SER A 61 19.69 -29.40 -8.67
CA SER A 61 19.92 -28.67 -9.91
C SER A 61 20.15 -27.17 -9.66
N ALA A 62 20.81 -26.48 -10.57
CA ALA A 62 21.01 -25.02 -10.48
C ALA A 62 19.65 -24.27 -10.39
N ALA A 63 18.67 -24.69 -11.20
CA ALA A 63 17.34 -24.12 -11.17
C ALA A 63 16.63 -24.32 -9.82
N THR A 64 16.70 -25.53 -9.26
CA THR A 64 16.17 -25.81 -7.92
C THR A 64 16.83 -24.93 -6.87
N ARG A 65 18.17 -24.80 -6.91
CA ARG A 65 18.90 -23.97 -5.94
C ARG A 65 18.49 -22.50 -6.02
N VAL A 66 18.39 -21.93 -7.22
CA VAL A 66 17.96 -20.53 -7.40
C VAL A 66 16.55 -20.32 -6.85
N ARG A 67 15.62 -21.29 -7.11
CA ARG A 67 14.26 -21.22 -6.58
C ARG A 67 14.25 -21.28 -5.05
N LEU A 68 14.96 -22.22 -4.44
CA LEU A 68 15.03 -22.35 -2.98
C LEU A 68 15.71 -21.15 -2.31
N GLN A 69 16.73 -20.58 -2.95
CA GLN A 69 17.36 -19.33 -2.48
C GLN A 69 16.39 -18.14 -2.55
N GLY A 70 15.49 -18.12 -3.55
CA GLY A 70 14.51 -17.07 -3.71
C GLY A 70 13.38 -17.08 -2.65
N TYR A 71 13.24 -18.15 -1.86
CA TYR A 71 12.32 -18.15 -0.71
C TYR A 71 12.86 -17.37 0.48
N ASP A 72 14.17 -17.21 0.57
CA ASP A 72 14.82 -16.43 1.60
C ASP A 72 14.73 -14.92 1.25
N PRO A 73 13.97 -14.11 2.00
CA PRO A 73 13.82 -12.68 1.72
C PRO A 73 15.13 -11.90 1.88
N CYS A 74 16.14 -12.45 2.56
CA CYS A 74 17.46 -11.87 2.65
C CYS A 74 18.25 -11.98 1.31
N ASN A 75 17.88 -12.90 0.43
CA ASN A 75 18.43 -13.05 -0.92
C ASN A 75 17.61 -12.33 -1.99
N ALA A 76 16.50 -11.72 -1.63
CA ALA A 76 15.62 -10.99 -2.54
C ALA A 76 15.88 -9.49 -2.43
N THR A 77 15.77 -8.79 -3.56
CA THR A 77 15.73 -7.33 -3.60
C THR A 77 14.36 -6.88 -4.09
N ILE A 78 13.83 -5.82 -3.50
CA ILE A 78 12.57 -5.18 -3.88
C ILE A 78 12.80 -3.71 -4.16
N GLU A 79 11.96 -3.12 -4.99
CA GLU A 79 12.11 -1.73 -5.45
C GLU A 79 12.23 -0.73 -4.29
N SER A 80 11.45 -0.91 -3.25
CA SER A 80 11.45 -0.05 -2.07
C SER A 80 12.78 0.02 -1.29
N GLU A 81 13.72 -0.88 -1.56
CA GLU A 81 15.06 -0.79 -0.99
C GLU A 81 15.88 0.37 -1.56
N TYR A 82 15.58 0.79 -2.79
CA TYR A 82 16.26 1.88 -3.46
C TYR A 82 15.84 3.27 -2.98
N TYR A 83 14.69 3.39 -2.29
CA TYR A 83 14.20 4.68 -1.81
C TYR A 83 14.88 5.03 -0.48
N ALA A 84 15.30 6.30 -0.36
CA ALA A 84 16.01 6.80 0.82
C ALA A 84 15.05 7.27 1.92
N GLU A 85 13.86 7.73 1.54
CA GLU A 85 12.85 8.32 2.43
C GLU A 85 12.08 7.23 3.16
N LYS A 86 12.66 6.63 4.20
CA LYS A 86 12.02 5.57 5.01
C LYS A 86 12.65 5.42 6.39
N ASP A 87 11.94 4.81 7.31
CA ASP A 87 12.49 4.26 8.54
C ASP A 87 13.17 2.91 8.25
N GLU A 88 14.51 2.90 8.23
CA GLU A 88 15.31 1.70 7.92
C GLU A 88 15.06 0.55 8.90
N THR A 89 14.77 0.85 10.18
CA THR A 89 14.53 -0.17 11.20
C THR A 89 13.19 -0.85 10.98
N ALA A 90 12.15 -0.07 10.77
CA ALA A 90 10.81 -0.58 10.47
C ALA A 90 10.79 -1.32 9.12
N PHE A 91 11.48 -0.76 8.11
CA PHE A 91 11.52 -1.33 6.77
C PHE A 91 12.16 -2.73 6.73
N LYS A 92 13.16 -3.00 7.54
CA LYS A 92 13.82 -4.32 7.53
C LYS A 92 12.87 -5.47 7.81
N LYS A 93 12.01 -5.36 8.83
CA LYS A 93 10.96 -6.36 9.13
C LYS A 93 9.89 -6.35 8.06
N SER A 94 9.44 -5.18 7.66
CA SER A 94 8.43 -4.96 6.64
C SER A 94 8.83 -5.60 5.30
N LYS A 95 10.07 -5.46 4.85
CA LYS A 95 10.60 -6.11 3.64
C LYS A 95 10.34 -7.62 3.62
N TYR A 96 10.64 -8.31 4.73
CA TYR A 96 10.49 -9.76 4.79
C TYR A 96 9.03 -10.21 4.66
N LEU A 97 8.13 -9.52 5.37
CA LEU A 97 6.70 -9.80 5.30
C LEU A 97 6.08 -9.38 3.97
N GLN A 98 6.58 -8.30 3.37
CA GLN A 98 6.20 -7.88 2.02
C GLN A 98 6.59 -8.95 0.98
N TRP A 99 7.77 -9.58 1.14
CA TRP A 99 8.18 -10.70 0.31
C TRP A 99 7.23 -11.89 0.46
N LEU A 100 6.88 -12.27 1.69
CA LEU A 100 5.91 -13.33 1.95
C LEU A 100 4.55 -13.02 1.32
N TRP A 101 4.04 -11.80 1.46
CA TRP A 101 2.78 -11.36 0.85
C TRP A 101 2.78 -11.55 -0.68
N ARG A 102 3.81 -11.02 -1.34
CA ARG A 102 3.94 -11.10 -2.81
C ARG A 102 4.07 -12.55 -3.30
N GLN A 103 4.85 -13.36 -2.60
CA GLN A 103 5.03 -14.77 -2.96
C GLN A 103 3.78 -15.60 -2.67
N PHE A 104 3.07 -15.34 -1.59
CA PHE A 104 1.78 -15.94 -1.31
C PHE A 104 0.78 -15.67 -2.44
N ASP A 105 0.67 -14.43 -2.91
CA ASP A 105 -0.21 -14.05 -4.03
C ASP A 105 0.12 -14.76 -5.35
N ALA A 106 1.33 -15.28 -5.49
CA ALA A 106 1.74 -16.10 -6.64
C ALA A 106 1.36 -17.59 -6.49
N THR A 107 0.86 -18.02 -5.33
CA THR A 107 0.43 -19.42 -5.12
C THR A 107 -1.03 -19.63 -5.50
N PRO A 108 -1.42 -20.88 -5.85
CA PRO A 108 -2.84 -21.23 -6.06
C PRO A 108 -3.71 -21.02 -4.81
N MET A 109 -3.12 -21.05 -3.60
CA MET A 109 -3.83 -20.87 -2.34
C MET A 109 -4.35 -19.43 -2.19
N ALA A 110 -3.73 -18.46 -2.87
CA ALA A 110 -4.20 -17.08 -2.89
C ALA A 110 -5.60 -16.89 -3.50
N ASP A 111 -6.08 -17.85 -4.28
CA ASP A 111 -7.42 -17.87 -4.88
C ASP A 111 -8.46 -18.61 -4.01
N ASN A 112 -8.04 -19.27 -2.93
CA ASN A 112 -8.96 -19.81 -1.92
C ASN A 112 -9.38 -18.69 -0.97
N VAL A 113 -10.52 -18.06 -1.23
CA VAL A 113 -10.96 -16.83 -0.56
C VAL A 113 -11.00 -16.97 0.96
N GLU A 114 -11.55 -18.07 1.51
CA GLU A 114 -11.65 -18.27 2.95
C GLU A 114 -10.27 -18.39 3.62
N PHE A 115 -9.33 -19.08 3.00
CA PHE A 115 -7.95 -19.12 3.49
C PHE A 115 -7.24 -17.77 3.28
N ALA A 116 -7.30 -17.26 2.07
CA ALA A 116 -6.48 -16.12 1.66
C ALA A 116 -6.82 -14.82 2.40
N LEU A 117 -8.10 -14.54 2.63
CA LEU A 117 -8.51 -13.35 3.40
C LEU A 117 -8.00 -13.40 4.84
N ARG A 118 -8.08 -14.57 5.47
CA ARG A 118 -7.62 -14.76 6.86
C ARG A 118 -6.09 -14.71 6.96
N PHE A 119 -5.40 -15.32 6.00
CA PHE A 119 -3.94 -15.30 5.96
C PHE A 119 -3.40 -13.87 5.73
N ARG A 120 -4.00 -13.11 4.79
CA ARG A 120 -3.60 -11.71 4.56
C ARG A 120 -3.98 -10.80 5.72
N GLN A 121 -5.10 -11.02 6.41
CA GLN A 121 -5.44 -10.29 7.64
C GLN A 121 -4.32 -10.48 8.68
N MET A 122 -3.95 -11.72 8.97
CA MET A 122 -2.87 -12.03 9.91
C MET A 122 -1.53 -11.41 9.48
N LEU A 123 -1.15 -11.52 8.19
CA LEU A 123 0.07 -10.89 7.69
C LEU A 123 0.04 -9.36 7.81
N ALA A 124 -1.10 -8.73 7.54
CA ALA A 124 -1.27 -7.28 7.64
C ALA A 124 -1.06 -6.78 9.07
N GLU A 125 -1.52 -7.54 10.08
CA GLU A 125 -1.34 -7.23 11.50
C GLU A 125 0.15 -7.21 11.93
N HIS A 126 0.99 -8.00 11.26
CA HIS A 126 2.45 -7.98 11.47
C HIS A 126 3.21 -6.97 10.63
N LEU A 127 2.62 -6.53 9.52
CA LEU A 127 3.28 -5.76 8.48
C LEU A 127 2.94 -4.26 8.53
N PHE A 128 1.66 -3.92 8.68
CA PHE A 128 1.21 -2.54 8.70
C PHE A 128 1.41 -1.89 10.07
N GLU A 129 1.42 -0.56 10.14
CA GLU A 129 1.54 0.17 11.40
C GLU A 129 0.42 -0.23 12.37
N ARG A 130 -0.80 -0.35 11.83
CA ARG A 130 -1.98 -0.80 12.56
C ARG A 130 -3.03 -1.39 11.61
N VAL A 131 -3.67 -2.47 12.06
CA VAL A 131 -4.83 -3.07 11.38
C VAL A 131 -5.93 -3.29 12.41
N GLY A 132 -7.14 -2.89 12.08
CA GLY A 132 -8.33 -3.12 12.89
C GLY A 132 -8.93 -4.52 12.67
N ASP A 133 -9.98 -4.80 13.43
CA ASP A 133 -10.67 -6.08 13.39
C ASP A 133 -11.48 -6.26 12.09
N ASN A 134 -11.64 -7.53 11.67
CA ASN A 134 -12.53 -7.93 10.56
C ASN A 134 -12.24 -7.20 9.23
N CYS A 135 -10.97 -6.91 8.95
CA CYS A 135 -10.54 -6.39 7.66
C CYS A 135 -10.48 -7.49 6.60
N ARG A 136 -10.56 -7.12 5.34
CA ARG A 136 -10.46 -8.04 4.21
C ARG A 136 -9.52 -7.49 3.17
N PHE A 137 -8.46 -8.24 2.93
CA PHE A 137 -7.42 -7.94 1.96
C PHE A 137 -7.50 -8.95 0.82
N PHE A 138 -7.93 -8.50 -0.35
CA PHE A 138 -8.04 -9.34 -1.53
C PHE A 138 -6.69 -9.50 -2.25
N LYS A 139 -6.66 -10.21 -3.36
CA LYS A 139 -5.45 -10.55 -4.11
C LYS A 139 -4.89 -9.33 -4.86
N GLY A 140 -3.58 -9.31 -5.06
CA GLY A 140 -2.93 -8.30 -5.90
C GLY A 140 -2.73 -6.93 -5.25
N ILE A 141 -3.05 -6.78 -3.96
CA ILE A 141 -2.78 -5.53 -3.25
C ILE A 141 -1.27 -5.32 -3.20
N SER A 142 -0.81 -4.17 -3.71
CA SER A 142 0.58 -3.76 -3.69
C SER A 142 0.77 -2.53 -2.81
N PHE A 143 1.94 -2.44 -2.16
CA PHE A 143 2.32 -1.32 -1.30
C PHE A 143 3.84 -1.12 -1.37
N THR A 144 4.29 0.10 -1.01
CA THR A 144 5.70 0.46 -1.09
C THR A 144 6.48 -0.07 0.10
N TYR A 145 6.10 0.31 1.31
CA TYR A 145 6.79 -0.12 2.54
C TYR A 145 5.93 -1.03 3.42
N GLY A 146 4.65 -0.77 3.55
CA GLY A 146 3.70 -1.43 4.43
C GLY A 146 3.66 -0.81 5.83
N HIS A 147 4.79 -0.50 6.43
CA HIS A 147 4.86 -0.01 7.82
C HIS A 147 4.33 1.43 8.04
N ASN A 148 3.98 2.14 6.96
CA ASN A 148 3.34 3.46 7.03
C ASN A 148 1.83 3.42 6.77
N ILE A 149 1.22 2.23 6.79
CA ILE A 149 -0.21 2.03 6.53
C ILE A 149 -0.96 1.77 7.83
N THR A 150 -2.02 2.54 8.06
CA THR A 150 -3.00 2.27 9.12
C THR A 150 -4.35 1.94 8.49
N VAL A 151 -4.99 0.86 8.95
CA VAL A 151 -6.32 0.42 8.51
C VAL A 151 -7.23 0.27 9.73
N GLY A 152 -8.42 0.84 9.67
CA GLY A 152 -9.45 0.73 10.70
C GLY A 152 -10.30 -0.53 10.56
N ASP A 153 -11.25 -0.69 11.50
CA ASP A 153 -12.10 -1.87 11.61
C ASP A 153 -13.05 -2.06 10.43
N ASN A 154 -13.36 -3.31 10.10
CA ASN A 154 -14.37 -3.70 9.11
C ASN A 154 -14.09 -3.14 7.69
N THR A 155 -12.86 -2.79 7.39
CA THR A 155 -12.44 -2.23 6.10
C THR A 155 -12.19 -3.31 5.08
N VAL A 156 -12.52 -3.02 3.82
CA VAL A 156 -12.37 -3.95 2.70
C VAL A 156 -11.49 -3.31 1.62
N ILE A 157 -10.38 -3.94 1.31
CA ILE A 157 -9.47 -3.57 0.23
C ILE A 157 -9.53 -4.67 -0.82
N HIS A 158 -10.07 -4.34 -2.00
CA HIS A 158 -10.32 -5.28 -3.09
C HIS A 158 -9.08 -5.57 -3.94
N ASP A 159 -9.29 -6.34 -5.02
CA ASP A 159 -8.21 -6.82 -5.88
C ASP A 159 -7.45 -5.67 -6.55
N ASP A 160 -6.14 -5.87 -6.70
CA ASP A 160 -5.22 -4.99 -7.44
C ASP A 160 -5.20 -3.52 -6.94
N VAL A 161 -5.57 -3.28 -5.68
CA VAL A 161 -5.44 -1.95 -5.06
C VAL A 161 -3.96 -1.63 -4.83
N HIS A 162 -3.57 -0.40 -5.18
CA HIS A 162 -2.22 0.11 -4.94
C HIS A 162 -2.20 1.11 -3.78
N LEU A 163 -1.35 0.85 -2.79
CA LEU A 163 -1.17 1.64 -1.58
C LEU A 163 0.27 2.16 -1.53
N ASP A 164 0.51 3.34 -2.10
CA ASP A 164 1.82 3.96 -2.02
C ASP A 164 1.98 4.67 -0.68
N ASP A 165 2.70 4.05 0.23
CA ASP A 165 2.97 4.50 1.59
C ASP A 165 4.40 5.03 1.79
N ARG A 166 4.98 5.68 0.79
CA ARG A 166 6.28 6.38 0.96
C ARG A 166 6.18 7.49 2.00
N GLY A 167 5.06 8.23 2.02
CA GLY A 167 4.67 9.05 3.14
C GLY A 167 3.86 8.23 4.15
N LYS A 168 2.61 8.59 4.39
CA LYS A 168 1.71 7.88 5.30
C LYS A 168 0.33 7.69 4.69
N LEU A 169 -0.27 6.51 4.92
CA LEU A 169 -1.66 6.22 4.57
C LEU A 169 -2.49 5.91 5.81
N THR A 170 -3.59 6.63 5.99
CA THR A 170 -4.61 6.27 6.98
C THR A 170 -5.90 5.94 6.26
N ILE A 171 -6.39 4.72 6.48
CA ILE A 171 -7.65 4.21 5.97
C ILE A 171 -8.51 3.91 7.20
N GLY A 172 -9.63 4.61 7.33
CA GLY A 172 -10.51 4.55 8.50
C GLY A 172 -11.33 3.27 8.60
N ASP A 173 -12.32 3.30 9.49
CA ASP A 173 -13.25 2.18 9.72
C ASP A 173 -14.28 2.07 8.59
N ARG A 174 -14.69 0.82 8.27
CA ARG A 174 -15.76 0.53 7.30
C ARG A 174 -15.55 1.15 5.92
N VAL A 175 -14.28 1.43 5.59
CA VAL A 175 -13.88 1.91 4.27
C VAL A 175 -13.97 0.78 3.25
N SER A 176 -14.29 1.14 2.02
CA SER A 176 -14.21 0.22 0.88
C SER A 176 -13.35 0.84 -0.22
N LEU A 177 -12.20 0.22 -0.49
CA LEU A 177 -11.38 0.49 -1.67
C LEU A 177 -11.72 -0.58 -2.70
N SER A 178 -12.33 -0.19 -3.82
CA SER A 178 -12.71 -1.12 -4.89
C SER A 178 -11.51 -1.49 -5.76
N ASP A 179 -11.72 -2.49 -6.62
CA ASP A 179 -10.68 -3.03 -7.50
C ASP A 179 -9.91 -1.94 -8.24
N SER A 180 -8.59 -2.08 -8.28
CA SER A 180 -7.67 -1.17 -8.95
C SER A 180 -7.71 0.29 -8.45
N ALA A 181 -8.21 0.56 -7.25
CA ALA A 181 -8.07 1.89 -6.66
C ALA A 181 -6.63 2.17 -6.25
N HIS A 182 -6.21 3.43 -6.35
CA HIS A 182 -4.85 3.86 -6.03
C HIS A 182 -4.87 4.94 -4.96
N LEU A 183 -4.08 4.76 -3.90
CA LEU A 183 -3.78 5.78 -2.90
C LEU A 183 -2.30 6.12 -2.96
N TYR A 184 -1.96 7.38 -3.24
CA TYR A 184 -0.59 7.87 -3.27
C TYR A 184 -0.29 8.75 -2.06
N SER A 185 0.90 8.62 -1.51
CA SER A 185 1.37 9.47 -0.41
C SER A 185 2.67 10.21 -0.72
N HIS A 186 3.21 10.06 -1.93
CA HIS A 186 4.35 10.85 -2.40
C HIS A 186 4.04 11.54 -3.74
N ASP A 187 4.82 12.57 -4.02
CA ASP A 187 4.79 13.32 -5.27
C ASP A 187 6.22 13.67 -5.67
N HIS A 188 6.44 14.00 -6.93
CA HIS A 188 7.73 14.47 -7.44
C HIS A 188 7.64 15.95 -7.79
N ASP A 189 8.71 16.70 -7.52
CA ASP A 189 8.79 18.08 -7.99
C ASP A 189 8.78 18.11 -9.53
N ILE A 190 8.06 19.06 -10.11
CA ILE A 190 7.87 19.12 -11.58
C ILE A 190 9.14 19.62 -12.28
N VAL A 191 10.01 20.31 -11.59
CA VAL A 191 11.24 20.89 -12.13
C VAL A 191 12.43 19.98 -11.81
N ASP A 192 12.57 19.59 -10.53
CA ASP A 192 13.58 18.65 -10.08
C ASP A 192 12.93 17.29 -9.78
N GLN A 193 12.87 16.43 -10.79
CA GLN A 193 12.26 15.12 -10.66
C GLN A 193 12.97 14.19 -9.67
N THR A 194 14.17 14.52 -9.23
CA THR A 194 14.89 13.78 -8.18
C THR A 194 14.40 14.14 -6.78
N ALA A 195 13.76 15.30 -6.63
CA ALA A 195 13.15 15.72 -5.37
C ALA A 195 11.81 15.01 -5.15
N VAL A 196 11.71 14.28 -4.06
CA VAL A 196 10.51 13.55 -3.64
C VAL A 196 9.89 14.25 -2.44
N GLU A 197 8.60 14.47 -2.49
CA GLU A 197 7.80 15.07 -1.43
C GLU A 197 6.83 14.04 -0.87
N ASN A 198 6.86 13.82 0.43
CA ASN A 198 6.04 12.81 1.11
C ASN A 198 4.93 13.47 1.91
N TYR A 199 3.76 12.86 1.92
CA TYR A 199 2.55 13.40 2.53
C TYR A 199 1.76 12.32 3.26
N HIS A 200 0.89 12.77 4.16
CA HIS A 200 -0.13 11.91 4.78
C HIS A 200 -1.42 11.97 3.95
N THR A 201 -1.78 10.87 3.32
CA THR A 201 -3.04 10.71 2.58
C THR A 201 -4.05 9.97 3.44
N ILE A 202 -5.29 10.45 3.46
CA ILE A 202 -6.32 10.01 4.41
C ILE A 202 -7.60 9.60 3.67
N VAL A 203 -8.13 8.45 4.03
CA VAL A 203 -9.49 8.02 3.68
C VAL A 203 -10.23 7.76 4.98
N ASP A 204 -11.17 8.64 5.32
CA ASP A 204 -11.89 8.57 6.60
C ASP A 204 -12.96 7.48 6.63
N ASP A 205 -13.53 7.27 7.83
CA ASP A 205 -14.55 6.27 8.09
C ASP A 205 -15.72 6.27 7.10
N ASP A 206 -16.24 5.10 6.81
CA ASP A 206 -17.42 4.90 5.96
C ASP A 206 -17.26 5.40 4.50
N ALA A 207 -16.06 5.87 4.13
CA ALA A 207 -15.79 6.35 2.78
C ALA A 207 -15.64 5.20 1.77
N ARG A 208 -15.90 5.53 0.50
CA ARG A 208 -15.75 4.58 -0.61
C ARG A 208 -14.92 5.20 -1.72
N VAL A 209 -13.81 4.57 -2.06
CA VAL A 209 -13.04 4.84 -3.27
C VAL A 209 -13.37 3.74 -4.26
N THR A 210 -14.07 4.10 -5.35
CA THR A 210 -14.62 3.11 -6.26
C THR A 210 -13.63 2.72 -7.37
N TYR A 211 -14.03 1.80 -8.24
CA TYR A 211 -13.20 1.17 -9.26
C TYR A 211 -12.25 2.13 -9.99
N ASP A 212 -10.95 1.80 -10.00
CA ASP A 212 -9.90 2.51 -10.75
C ASP A 212 -9.86 4.04 -10.45
N ALA A 213 -10.27 4.42 -9.24
CA ALA A 213 -10.16 5.80 -8.78
C ALA A 213 -8.82 6.03 -8.08
N MET A 214 -8.30 7.25 -8.18
CA MET A 214 -7.00 7.63 -7.64
C MET A 214 -7.17 8.76 -6.61
N VAL A 215 -6.52 8.60 -5.46
CA VAL A 215 -6.36 9.63 -4.44
C VAL A 215 -4.90 10.04 -4.44
N THR A 216 -4.61 11.29 -4.82
CA THR A 216 -3.23 11.79 -4.92
C THR A 216 -2.65 12.16 -3.56
N ALA A 217 -1.33 12.29 -3.50
CA ALA A 217 -0.58 12.57 -2.29
C ALA A 217 -1.13 13.76 -1.49
N GLY A 218 -1.27 13.58 -0.17
CA GLY A 218 -1.75 14.59 0.75
C GLY A 218 -3.24 14.94 0.65
N SER A 219 -4.00 14.24 -0.21
CA SER A 219 -5.46 14.42 -0.28
C SER A 219 -6.19 13.72 0.86
N ARG A 220 -7.40 14.19 1.17
CA ARG A 220 -8.31 13.58 2.14
C ARG A 220 -9.65 13.22 1.49
N VAL A 221 -10.08 11.99 1.66
CA VAL A 221 -11.45 11.56 1.34
C VAL A 221 -12.24 11.52 2.63
N GLY A 222 -13.14 12.49 2.82
CA GLY A 222 -13.87 12.70 4.05
C GLY A 222 -14.84 11.59 4.40
N LYS A 223 -15.30 11.61 5.65
CA LYS A 223 -16.19 10.61 6.23
C LYS A 223 -17.45 10.39 5.39
N ASN A 224 -17.81 9.11 5.22
CA ASN A 224 -19.03 8.73 4.49
C ASN A 224 -19.10 9.32 3.07
N SER A 225 -17.99 9.74 2.46
CA SER A 225 -17.99 10.25 1.09
C SER A 225 -17.79 9.13 0.06
N VAL A 226 -17.98 9.45 -1.20
CA VAL A 226 -17.82 8.52 -2.32
C VAL A 226 -16.97 9.18 -3.41
N VAL A 227 -15.89 8.55 -3.76
CA VAL A 227 -15.11 8.86 -4.96
C VAL A 227 -15.58 7.95 -6.08
N GLY A 228 -16.13 8.54 -7.14
CA GLY A 228 -16.69 7.79 -8.28
C GLY A 228 -15.60 7.08 -9.09
N ALA A 229 -16.01 6.05 -9.85
CA ALA A 229 -15.09 5.26 -10.65
C ALA A 229 -14.26 6.13 -11.62
N LYS A 230 -12.94 5.83 -11.71
CA LYS A 230 -11.97 6.56 -12.54
C LYS A 230 -11.81 8.05 -12.21
N ALA A 231 -12.24 8.47 -11.04
CA ALA A 231 -12.03 9.83 -10.58
C ALA A 231 -10.60 10.01 -10.04
N ILE A 232 -10.04 11.21 -10.22
CA ILE A 232 -8.74 11.58 -9.68
C ILE A 232 -8.93 12.69 -8.65
N VAL A 233 -8.83 12.33 -7.37
CA VAL A 233 -8.92 13.27 -6.24
C VAL A 233 -7.61 14.03 -6.11
N ARG A 234 -7.71 15.36 -6.14
CA ARG A 234 -6.61 16.30 -5.87
C ARG A 234 -7.10 17.31 -4.84
N GLY A 235 -6.66 17.16 -3.60
CA GLY A 235 -7.17 17.92 -2.46
C GLY A 235 -8.28 17.18 -1.73
N ASP A 236 -9.08 17.90 -0.95
CA ASP A 236 -10.01 17.30 -0.01
C ASP A 236 -11.40 17.09 -0.62
N VAL A 237 -11.96 15.90 -0.39
CA VAL A 237 -13.39 15.61 -0.57
C VAL A 237 -14.05 15.75 0.79
N PRO A 238 -14.95 16.72 1.00
CA PRO A 238 -15.63 16.91 2.29
C PRO A 238 -16.48 15.71 2.70
N ASP A 239 -16.82 15.65 3.98
CA ASP A 239 -17.66 14.60 4.53
C ASP A 239 -19.02 14.53 3.82
N HIS A 240 -19.52 13.33 3.59
CA HIS A 240 -20.81 13.05 2.95
C HIS A 240 -20.95 13.46 1.47
N HIS A 241 -19.86 13.86 0.82
CA HIS A 241 -19.89 14.26 -0.59
C HIS A 241 -19.73 13.08 -1.54
N ILE A 242 -20.23 13.26 -2.75
CA ILE A 242 -19.97 12.40 -3.91
C ILE A 242 -19.12 13.21 -4.88
N ALA A 243 -17.86 12.77 -5.07
CA ALA A 243 -16.90 13.40 -5.96
C ALA A 243 -16.65 12.53 -7.19
N VAL A 244 -16.66 13.12 -8.38
CA VAL A 244 -16.44 12.42 -9.66
C VAL A 244 -15.60 13.24 -10.62
N GLY A 245 -14.97 12.58 -11.59
CA GLY A 245 -14.21 13.21 -12.68
C GLY A 245 -12.72 13.31 -12.44
N SER A 246 -12.00 13.92 -13.40
CA SER A 246 -10.56 14.13 -13.36
C SER A 246 -10.22 15.57 -13.82
N PRO A 247 -9.84 16.47 -12.89
CA PRO A 247 -9.83 16.29 -11.43
C PRO A 247 -11.24 16.06 -10.86
N ALA A 248 -11.33 15.32 -9.76
CA ALA A 248 -12.59 15.04 -9.09
C ALA A 248 -13.18 16.32 -8.50
N LYS A 249 -14.51 16.48 -8.65
CA LYS A 249 -15.28 17.57 -8.05
C LYS A 249 -16.48 17.01 -7.30
N SER A 250 -16.80 17.63 -6.17
CA SER A 250 -18.03 17.36 -5.45
C SER A 250 -19.24 17.76 -6.32
N VAL A 251 -20.07 16.78 -6.67
CA VAL A 251 -21.22 16.99 -7.54
C VAL A 251 -22.54 16.85 -6.80
N LYS A 252 -22.51 16.25 -5.63
CA LYS A 252 -23.69 16.01 -4.81
C LYS A 252 -23.32 15.69 -3.37
N VAL A 253 -24.13 16.14 -2.42
CA VAL A 253 -24.16 15.62 -1.05
C VAL A 253 -24.96 14.30 -1.05
N LYS A 254 -24.56 13.34 -0.24
CA LYS A 254 -25.35 12.09 -0.06
C LYS A 254 -26.76 12.41 0.45
N PRO A 255 -27.80 11.76 -0.09
CA PRO A 255 -29.17 11.98 0.37
C PRO A 255 -29.33 11.75 1.87
N GLY A 256 -29.97 12.69 2.54
CA GLY A 256 -30.20 12.68 3.99
C GLY A 256 -29.08 13.30 4.83
N TRP A 257 -28.06 13.86 4.20
CA TRP A 257 -26.93 14.52 4.88
C TRP A 257 -26.81 16.02 4.53
N GLU A 258 -27.78 16.56 3.81
CA GLU A 258 -27.76 17.92 3.28
C GLU A 258 -27.69 19.00 4.37
N ASP A 259 -28.27 18.72 5.53
CA ASP A 259 -28.33 19.68 6.64
C ASP A 259 -27.00 19.79 7.44
N VAL A 260 -26.10 18.81 7.28
CA VAL A 260 -24.84 18.74 8.06
C VAL A 260 -23.59 18.79 7.19
N ALA A 261 -23.71 18.55 5.88
CA ALA A 261 -22.60 18.56 4.96
C ALA A 261 -22.17 20.00 4.62
N GLU A 262 -20.89 20.15 4.30
CA GLU A 262 -20.38 21.41 3.75
C GLU A 262 -20.99 21.70 2.36
N PRO A 263 -21.00 22.97 1.89
CA PRO A 263 -21.39 23.30 0.53
C PRO A 263 -20.53 22.57 -0.51
N LEU A 264 -21.09 22.30 -1.70
CA LEU A 264 -20.36 21.57 -2.76
C LEU A 264 -19.05 22.28 -3.18
N GLU A 265 -19.01 23.60 -3.06
CA GLU A 265 -17.88 24.44 -3.41
C GLU A 265 -16.68 24.23 -2.46
N ALA A 266 -16.89 23.66 -1.28
CA ALA A 266 -15.80 23.33 -0.34
C ALA A 266 -14.96 22.14 -0.83
N GLY A 267 -15.45 21.36 -1.81
CA GLY A 267 -14.72 20.23 -2.36
C GLY A 267 -13.52 20.66 -3.22
N GLY A 268 -12.40 19.97 -3.06
CA GLY A 268 -11.18 20.19 -3.84
C GLY A 268 -10.20 21.20 -3.19
N GLU A 269 -10.43 21.64 -1.96
CA GLU A 269 -9.45 22.43 -1.23
C GLU A 269 -8.14 21.65 -1.10
N ASN A 270 -7.04 22.27 -1.50
CA ASN A 270 -5.73 21.63 -1.42
C ASN A 270 -5.02 22.01 -0.12
N ARG A 271 -5.03 21.09 0.84
CA ARG A 271 -4.33 21.20 2.14
C ARG A 271 -3.14 20.25 2.24
N LYS A 272 -2.58 19.81 1.12
CA LYS A 272 -1.52 18.78 1.15
C LYS A 272 -0.30 19.24 1.95
N GLU A 273 0.06 20.53 1.91
CA GLU A 273 1.22 21.04 2.64
C GLU A 273 1.08 20.94 4.18
N GLU A 274 -0.15 20.97 4.70
CA GLU A 274 -0.41 20.75 6.13
C GLU A 274 -0.14 19.28 6.54
N ARG A 275 -0.03 18.38 5.57
CA ARG A 275 0.16 16.95 5.73
C ARG A 275 1.52 16.47 5.21
N ARG A 276 2.45 17.40 4.99
CA ARG A 276 3.80 17.09 4.53
C ARG A 276 4.56 16.31 5.59
N ILE A 277 5.33 15.33 5.17
CA ILE A 277 6.20 14.49 6.00
C ILE A 277 7.63 14.68 5.51
N GLU A 278 8.54 14.95 6.44
CA GLU A 278 9.96 15.06 6.15
C GLU A 278 10.71 13.87 6.72
N TYR A 279 11.61 13.31 5.94
CA TYR A 279 12.52 12.25 6.36
C TYR A 279 13.93 12.81 6.51
N GLU A 280 14.65 12.33 7.53
CA GLU A 280 16.10 12.54 7.61
C GLU A 280 16.77 11.59 6.61
N LEU A 281 17.45 12.16 5.62
CA LEU A 281 18.12 11.39 4.58
C LEU A 281 19.56 11.03 5.01
N PRO A 282 20.05 9.81 4.68
CA PRO A 282 21.45 9.44 4.85
C PRO A 282 22.37 10.38 4.09
N ALA A 283 23.60 10.55 4.59
CA ALA A 283 24.58 11.46 3.98
C ALA A 283 25.25 10.91 2.70
N ASP A 284 25.13 9.61 2.46
CA ASP A 284 25.82 8.85 1.40
C ASP A 284 24.86 8.39 0.28
N LEU A 285 23.90 9.26 -0.06
CA LEU A 285 22.94 8.96 -1.13
C LEU A 285 23.60 8.95 -2.51
N GLU A 286 23.35 7.90 -3.26
CA GLU A 286 23.55 7.87 -4.71
C GLU A 286 22.26 8.27 -5.40
N VAL A 287 22.35 9.07 -6.47
CA VAL A 287 21.19 9.42 -7.27
C VAL A 287 20.78 8.21 -8.10
N PHE A 288 19.60 7.66 -7.78
CA PHE A 288 19.05 6.51 -8.47
C PHE A 288 18.61 6.84 -9.91
N ASP A 289 18.06 8.04 -10.11
CA ASP A 289 17.55 8.50 -11.39
C ASP A 289 18.25 9.78 -11.82
N GLU A 290 18.93 9.74 -12.97
CA GLU A 290 19.59 10.91 -13.58
C GLU A 290 18.66 11.65 -14.57
N PHE A 291 17.41 11.23 -14.69
CA PHE A 291 16.45 11.83 -15.61
C PHE A 291 16.21 13.30 -15.26
N GLY A 292 16.42 14.18 -16.23
CA GLY A 292 16.13 15.61 -16.09
C GLY A 292 17.22 16.45 -15.45
N ARG A 293 18.32 15.88 -14.97
CA ARG A 293 19.43 16.63 -14.34
C ARG A 293 19.95 17.81 -15.19
N ASP A 294 19.93 17.65 -16.53
CA ASP A 294 20.42 18.67 -17.47
C ASP A 294 19.30 19.62 -17.94
N PHE A 295 18.05 19.42 -17.51
CA PHE A 295 16.92 20.25 -17.89
C PHE A 295 16.56 21.28 -16.80
N THR A 296 17.49 22.21 -16.53
CA THR A 296 17.18 23.35 -15.68
C THR A 296 16.47 24.44 -16.47
N PRO A 297 15.43 25.09 -15.90
CA PRO A 297 14.81 26.24 -16.54
C PRO A 297 15.85 27.33 -16.81
N PRO A 298 15.79 28.02 -17.96
CA PRO A 298 16.66 29.15 -18.18
C PRO A 298 16.39 30.21 -17.10
N SER A 299 17.47 30.75 -16.52
CA SER A 299 17.34 31.85 -15.54
C SER A 299 16.42 32.94 -16.08
N PRO A 300 15.48 33.48 -15.28
CA PRO A 300 14.61 34.53 -15.75
C PRO A 300 15.48 35.67 -16.31
N SER A 301 15.29 35.99 -17.60
CA SER A 301 15.98 37.08 -18.21
C SER A 301 15.63 38.35 -17.39
N THR A 302 16.64 39.00 -16.80
CA THR A 302 16.47 40.33 -16.26
C THR A 302 15.91 41.20 -17.37
N SER A 303 14.62 41.51 -17.28
CA SER A 303 13.98 42.42 -18.23
C SER A 303 14.75 43.73 -18.25
N SER A 304 15.50 43.98 -19.32
CA SER A 304 16.09 45.29 -19.56
C SER A 304 14.96 46.30 -19.49
N SER A 305 15.05 47.18 -18.54
CA SER A 305 14.22 48.38 -18.46
C SER A 305 14.22 49.08 -19.82
N ARG A 306 13.13 49.00 -20.55
CA ARG A 306 12.89 49.93 -21.69
C ARG A 306 12.69 51.30 -21.05
N THR A 307 13.74 52.08 -21.03
CA THR A 307 13.65 53.53 -20.91
C THR A 307 12.82 54.04 -22.07
N ASN A 308 11.58 54.42 -21.79
CA ASN A 308 10.81 55.27 -22.71
C ASN A 308 11.45 56.65 -22.69
N SER A 309 12.16 56.99 -23.73
CA SER A 309 12.45 58.38 -24.04
C SER A 309 11.63 58.81 -25.27
N GLN A 310 10.70 59.71 -24.98
CA GLN A 310 9.91 60.58 -25.85
C GLN A 310 8.84 59.94 -26.72
#